data_1b946445ea06006b2d6d33d1fe7599b9
#
_entry.id   1b946445ea06006b2d6d33d1fe7599b9
#
_cell.length_a   1.000
_cell.length_b   1.000
_cell.length_c   1.000
_cell.angle_alpha   90.00
_cell.angle_beta   90.00
_cell.angle_gamma   90.00
#
_symmetry.space_group_name_H-M   'P 1'
#
loop_
_entity.id
_entity.type
_entity.pdbx_description
1 polymer ?
#
loop_
_entity_poly.entity_id
_entity_poly.type
_entity_poly.pdbx_seq_one_letter_code
_entity_poly.pdbx_strand_id
1 'polypeptide(L)'
;CHLMAMFVDDGKAFGTTHMGGEGAQWAGMEPFVEKEHMFQNIGDGTFFHSGSLALRQAVAANSHLTYKILYNRAVAMTGAQDPDGGLDLPELTKYLKAEGVKKVIITTDDPSAYNSIEKSRWAKNQIIMHRDDIIEAQKELKAVKGVTVLIHDQSCAANLRRLRKRGLVHEPKERIFINEAVCEGCGDCGVKSNCLSVQPIKTEYGRKTQIDQPSCNKDYSCVDGNCPSFIKVIPSEKEDKRALPNINIKASKIPEPKKLNAKIGNIFMLGIGGTGVVTVNQIISTAAFLENKKVVALDQTGLCLLYTSDAADDSLRV
;
A
#
# COMPACT_ATOMS: atom_id res chain seq x y z
N CYS A 1 -2.05 5.25 5.36
CA CYS A 1 -0.63 5.54 5.30
C CYS A 1 -0.28 6.97 5.70
N HIS A 2 -1.09 7.99 5.40
CA HIS A 2 -0.89 9.36 5.89
C HIS A 2 -0.92 9.43 7.42
N LEU A 3 -1.85 8.71 8.04
CA LEU A 3 -1.96 8.65 9.50
C LEU A 3 -0.68 8.10 10.14
N MET A 4 -0.08 7.08 9.54
CA MET A 4 1.19 6.51 10.03
C MET A 4 2.35 7.52 9.92
N ALA A 5 2.40 8.31 8.85
CA ALA A 5 3.42 9.34 8.69
C ALA A 5 3.34 10.42 9.78
N MET A 6 2.14 10.77 10.24
CA MET A 6 1.96 11.74 11.34
C MET A 6 2.52 11.25 12.68
N PHE A 7 2.56 9.94 12.91
CA PHE A 7 3.10 9.37 14.16
C PHE A 7 4.60 9.10 14.11
N VAL A 8 5.18 9.04 12.92
CA VAL A 8 6.59 8.67 12.72
C VAL A 8 7.46 9.89 12.37
N ASP A 9 6.86 10.94 11.84
CA ASP A 9 7.58 12.08 11.28
C ASP A 9 7.54 13.29 12.21
N ASP A 10 8.61 13.60 12.90
CA ASP A 10 8.90 14.71 13.81
C ASP A 10 8.27 16.08 13.44
N GLY A 11 6.97 16.11 13.13
CA GLY A 11 6.23 17.31 12.77
C GLY A 11 6.44 17.81 11.34
N LYS A 12 7.00 16.99 10.45
CA LYS A 12 7.21 17.34 9.03
C LYS A 12 5.99 17.06 8.14
N ALA A 13 5.01 16.29 8.66
CA ALA A 13 3.76 16.02 7.97
C ALA A 13 2.70 17.07 8.35
N PHE A 14 2.05 17.63 7.32
CA PHE A 14 0.93 18.57 7.53
C PHE A 14 -0.39 17.79 7.54
N GLY A 15 -0.90 17.44 8.69
CA GLY A 15 -2.25 16.94 8.87
C GLY A 15 -2.73 15.90 7.86
N THR A 16 -3.98 15.52 8.00
CA THR A 16 -4.69 14.65 7.04
C THR A 16 -5.82 15.44 6.38
N THR A 17 -6.10 15.11 5.13
CA THR A 17 -7.28 15.58 4.40
C THR A 17 -8.14 14.41 3.97
N HIS A 18 -9.39 14.66 3.59
CA HIS A 18 -10.22 13.65 2.96
C HIS A 18 -9.64 13.22 1.61
N MET A 19 -9.94 12.01 1.20
CA MET A 19 -9.52 11.50 -0.11
C MET A 19 -10.14 12.35 -1.24
N GLY A 20 -9.29 12.77 -2.17
CA GLY A 20 -9.65 13.68 -3.26
C GLY A 20 -9.35 15.16 -2.98
N GLY A 21 -9.04 15.52 -1.74
CA GLY A 21 -8.64 16.88 -1.36
C GLY A 21 -7.14 17.07 -1.17
N GLU A 22 -6.34 16.06 -1.53
CA GLU A 22 -4.89 16.06 -1.34
C GLU A 22 -4.23 17.25 -2.08
N GLY A 23 -3.46 18.05 -1.33
CA GLY A 23 -2.78 19.22 -1.85
C GLY A 23 -3.59 20.52 -1.81
N ALA A 24 -4.91 20.47 -1.70
CA ALA A 24 -5.75 21.68 -1.58
C ALA A 24 -5.42 22.50 -0.34
N GLN A 25 -5.08 21.84 0.77
CA GLN A 25 -4.65 22.51 1.99
C GLN A 25 -3.39 23.35 1.76
N TRP A 26 -2.42 22.80 1.02
CA TRP A 26 -1.19 23.53 0.71
C TRP A 26 -1.48 24.77 -0.15
N ALA A 27 -2.29 24.63 -1.18
CA ALA A 27 -2.66 25.76 -2.03
C ALA A 27 -3.31 26.92 -1.26
N GLY A 28 -4.04 26.59 -0.16
CA GLY A 28 -4.59 27.63 0.75
C GLY A 28 -3.58 28.17 1.75
N MET A 29 -2.58 27.41 2.16
CA MET A 29 -1.59 27.78 3.19
C MET A 29 -0.36 28.48 2.63
N GLU A 30 0.07 28.12 1.41
CA GLU A 30 1.32 28.57 0.80
C GLU A 30 1.55 30.09 0.87
N PRO A 31 0.56 30.95 0.62
CA PRO A 31 0.75 32.41 0.72
C PRO A 31 1.07 32.92 2.12
N PHE A 32 0.87 32.11 3.15
CA PHE A 32 0.95 32.52 4.56
C PHE A 32 2.08 31.83 5.33
N VAL A 33 2.89 31.00 4.67
CA VAL A 33 3.98 30.26 5.29
C VAL A 33 5.33 30.56 4.63
N GLU A 34 6.41 30.46 5.41
CA GLU A 34 7.78 30.67 4.88
C GLU A 34 8.27 29.49 4.03
N LYS A 35 7.61 28.34 4.12
CA LYS A 35 8.00 27.14 3.37
C LYS A 35 7.62 27.31 1.89
N GLU A 36 8.60 27.20 1.03
CA GLU A 36 8.41 27.47 -0.41
C GLU A 36 7.83 26.29 -1.21
N HIS A 37 7.82 25.08 -0.69
CA HIS A 37 7.42 23.89 -1.45
C HIS A 37 6.92 22.76 -0.56
N MET A 38 6.00 21.95 -1.07
CA MET A 38 5.48 20.75 -0.42
C MET A 38 5.42 19.56 -1.38
N PHE A 39 5.58 18.35 -0.81
CA PHE A 39 5.28 17.09 -1.51
C PHE A 39 3.94 16.55 -1.01
N GLN A 40 3.06 16.18 -1.94
CA GLN A 40 1.78 15.57 -1.64
C GLN A 40 1.70 14.17 -2.22
N ASN A 41 1.58 13.16 -1.35
CA ASN A 41 1.34 11.77 -1.80
C ASN A 41 -0.15 11.57 -2.10
N ILE A 42 -0.44 10.84 -3.18
CA ILE A 42 -1.79 10.44 -3.56
C ILE A 42 -1.76 9.07 -4.26
N GLY A 43 -2.68 8.18 -3.94
CA GLY A 43 -2.83 6.92 -4.67
C GLY A 43 -3.54 7.13 -6.01
N ASP A 44 -3.28 6.26 -6.98
CA ASP A 44 -3.90 6.31 -8.30
C ASP A 44 -5.43 6.16 -8.23
N GLY A 45 -5.95 5.25 -7.41
CA GLY A 45 -7.39 5.12 -7.21
C GLY A 45 -8.05 6.43 -6.75
N THR A 46 -7.46 7.11 -5.75
CA THR A 46 -7.95 8.42 -5.30
C THR A 46 -7.78 9.49 -6.37
N PHE A 47 -6.64 9.48 -7.09
CA PHE A 47 -6.37 10.45 -8.13
C PHE A 47 -7.42 10.38 -9.25
N PHE A 48 -7.74 9.18 -9.74
CA PHE A 48 -8.74 8.99 -10.79
C PHE A 48 -10.16 9.27 -10.31
N HIS A 49 -10.48 8.90 -9.08
CA HIS A 49 -11.81 9.14 -8.52
C HIS A 49 -12.10 10.65 -8.34
N SER A 50 -11.23 11.40 -7.68
CA SER A 50 -11.51 12.80 -7.30
C SER A 50 -10.28 13.69 -7.13
N GLY A 51 -9.10 13.12 -6.88
CA GLY A 51 -7.88 13.89 -6.58
C GLY A 51 -7.36 14.74 -7.75
N SER A 52 -7.77 14.41 -8.97
CA SER A 52 -7.50 15.24 -10.15
C SER A 52 -8.08 16.65 -10.06
N LEU A 53 -9.19 16.83 -9.33
CA LEU A 53 -9.78 18.16 -9.08
C LEU A 53 -8.90 19.00 -8.16
N ALA A 54 -8.30 18.39 -7.13
CA ALA A 54 -7.38 19.08 -6.24
C ALA A 54 -6.09 19.50 -6.99
N LEU A 55 -5.58 18.65 -7.89
CA LEU A 55 -4.45 19.00 -8.76
C LEU A 55 -4.80 20.19 -9.66
N ARG A 56 -5.97 20.19 -10.30
CA ARG A 56 -6.46 21.31 -11.14
C ARG A 56 -6.55 22.59 -10.32
N GLN A 57 -7.07 22.53 -9.10
CA GLN A 57 -7.14 23.69 -8.20
C GLN A 57 -5.74 24.20 -7.84
N ALA A 58 -4.79 23.32 -7.54
CA ALA A 58 -3.40 23.71 -7.25
C ALA A 58 -2.72 24.38 -8.46
N VAL A 59 -2.98 23.89 -9.69
CA VAL A 59 -2.50 24.52 -10.93
C VAL A 59 -3.12 25.91 -11.11
N ALA A 60 -4.42 26.04 -10.91
CA ALA A 60 -5.13 27.32 -11.02
C ALA A 60 -4.63 28.34 -9.98
N ALA A 61 -4.30 27.90 -8.77
CA ALA A 61 -3.69 28.72 -7.73
C ALA A 61 -2.21 29.05 -7.97
N ASN A 62 -1.61 28.48 -9.02
CA ASN A 62 -0.16 28.57 -9.29
C ASN A 62 0.72 28.14 -8.12
N SER A 63 0.28 27.14 -7.36
CA SER A 63 0.96 26.63 -6.15
C SER A 63 2.27 25.93 -6.50
N HIS A 64 3.28 26.07 -5.64
CA HIS A 64 4.55 25.37 -5.75
C HIS A 64 4.49 24.04 -4.99
N LEU A 65 4.08 22.98 -5.69
CA LEU A 65 3.72 21.69 -5.10
C LEU A 65 4.13 20.56 -6.03
N THR A 66 4.69 19.49 -5.47
CA THR A 66 4.92 18.22 -6.20
C THR A 66 3.93 17.17 -5.73
N TYR A 67 3.03 16.74 -6.60
CA TYR A 67 2.23 15.53 -6.37
C TYR A 67 3.07 14.29 -6.61
N LYS A 68 3.00 13.32 -5.70
CA LYS A 68 3.56 11.98 -5.89
C LYS A 68 2.41 11.00 -6.07
N ILE A 69 2.13 10.63 -7.32
CA ILE A 69 1.10 9.65 -7.65
C ILE A 69 1.69 8.26 -7.48
N LEU A 70 1.17 7.51 -6.50
CA LEU A 70 1.55 6.11 -6.26
C LEU A 70 0.71 5.24 -7.22
N TYR A 71 1.26 5.02 -8.41
CA TYR A 71 0.58 4.34 -9.50
C TYR A 71 0.81 2.83 -9.39
N ASN A 72 -0.17 2.11 -8.87
CA ASN A 72 -0.08 0.67 -8.65
C ASN A 72 -1.19 -0.12 -9.37
N ARG A 73 -2.03 0.54 -10.14
CA ARG A 73 -3.17 -0.01 -10.89
C ARG A 73 -4.16 -0.77 -10.01
N ALA A 74 -4.27 -0.36 -8.74
CA ALA A 74 -5.14 -1.06 -7.81
C ALA A 74 -5.59 -0.16 -6.67
N VAL A 75 -6.84 -0.27 -6.26
CA VAL A 75 -7.32 0.27 -4.99
C VAL A 75 -6.84 -0.65 -3.87
N ALA A 76 -5.58 -0.45 -3.45
CA ALA A 76 -4.84 -1.42 -2.63
C ALA A 76 -5.46 -1.70 -1.26
N MET A 77 -6.10 -0.69 -0.64
CA MET A 77 -6.61 -0.79 0.73
C MET A 77 -7.86 -1.65 0.86
N THR A 78 -8.60 -1.85 -0.23
CA THR A 78 -9.90 -2.53 -0.23
C THR A 78 -9.90 -3.89 -0.90
N GLY A 79 -8.76 -4.38 -1.31
CA GLY A 79 -8.66 -5.70 -1.90
C GLY A 79 -8.05 -5.72 -3.31
N ALA A 80 -7.54 -4.56 -3.76
CA ALA A 80 -6.90 -4.37 -5.05
C ALA A 80 -7.85 -4.51 -6.25
N GLN A 81 -9.01 -3.88 -6.14
CA GLN A 81 -9.90 -3.63 -7.27
C GLN A 81 -9.22 -2.70 -8.28
N ASP A 82 -9.61 -2.81 -9.55
CA ASP A 82 -9.16 -1.88 -10.57
C ASP A 82 -9.68 -0.46 -10.26
N PRO A 83 -8.85 0.58 -10.42
CA PRO A 83 -9.31 1.95 -10.24
C PRO A 83 -10.31 2.34 -11.32
N ASP A 84 -11.47 2.88 -10.91
CA ASP A 84 -12.44 3.44 -11.86
C ASP A 84 -11.85 4.64 -12.60
N GLY A 85 -12.07 4.70 -13.93
CA GLY A 85 -11.55 5.78 -14.77
C GLY A 85 -10.02 5.78 -14.93
N GLY A 86 -9.36 4.65 -14.63
CA GLY A 86 -7.92 4.53 -14.73
C GLY A 86 -7.39 4.81 -16.14
N LEU A 87 -6.34 5.62 -16.21
CA LEU A 87 -5.57 5.89 -17.43
C LEU A 87 -4.30 5.07 -17.43
N ASP A 88 -3.83 4.63 -18.60
CA ASP A 88 -2.48 4.10 -18.69
C ASP A 88 -1.42 5.22 -18.52
N LEU A 89 -0.17 4.85 -18.27
CA LEU A 89 0.87 5.85 -18.00
C LEU A 89 1.06 6.87 -19.11
N PRO A 90 1.12 6.49 -20.40
CA PRO A 90 1.17 7.44 -21.49
C PRO A 90 -0.01 8.42 -21.50
N GLU A 91 -1.21 7.94 -21.34
CA GLU A 91 -2.43 8.78 -21.28
C GLU A 91 -2.41 9.70 -20.06
N LEU A 92 -2.03 9.18 -18.90
CA LEU A 92 -1.88 9.96 -17.67
C LEU A 92 -0.90 11.12 -17.85
N THR A 93 0.25 10.90 -18.53
CA THR A 93 1.21 11.98 -18.78
C THR A 93 0.62 13.09 -19.67
N LYS A 94 -0.17 12.72 -20.68
CA LYS A 94 -0.86 13.70 -21.54
C LYS A 94 -1.93 14.46 -20.75
N TYR A 95 -2.70 13.75 -19.95
CA TYR A 95 -3.70 14.36 -19.07
C TYR A 95 -3.07 15.39 -18.15
N LEU A 96 -2.02 15.04 -17.43
CA LEU A 96 -1.30 15.95 -16.52
C LEU A 96 -0.75 17.17 -17.26
N LYS A 97 -0.23 16.96 -18.46
CA LYS A 97 0.25 18.08 -19.29
C LYS A 97 -0.86 19.01 -19.73
N ALA A 98 -2.03 18.46 -20.08
CA ALA A 98 -3.22 19.24 -20.46
C ALA A 98 -3.78 20.05 -19.27
N GLU A 99 -3.69 19.51 -18.04
CA GLU A 99 -4.05 20.24 -16.82
C GLU A 99 -3.08 21.38 -16.47
N GLY A 100 -1.93 21.49 -17.12
CA GLY A 100 -0.98 22.57 -16.90
C GLY A 100 0.21 22.23 -15.98
N VAL A 101 0.40 20.94 -15.66
CA VAL A 101 1.55 20.47 -14.89
C VAL A 101 2.85 20.83 -15.61
N LYS A 102 3.79 21.44 -14.90
CA LYS A 102 5.04 21.98 -15.47
C LYS A 102 6.01 20.88 -15.87
N LYS A 103 6.15 19.86 -15.02
CA LYS A 103 7.08 18.76 -15.25
C LYS A 103 6.53 17.47 -14.66
N VAL A 104 6.72 16.36 -15.38
CA VAL A 104 6.38 15.01 -14.94
C VAL A 104 7.62 14.15 -15.03
N ILE A 105 7.92 13.39 -13.98
CA ILE A 105 8.94 12.33 -13.96
C ILE A 105 8.25 11.04 -13.54
N ILE A 106 8.59 9.95 -14.21
CA ILE A 106 8.15 8.60 -13.85
C ILE A 106 9.32 7.86 -13.22
N THR A 107 9.09 7.20 -12.09
CA THR A 107 10.06 6.28 -11.48
C THR A 107 9.46 4.89 -11.43
N THR A 108 10.24 3.87 -11.78
CA THR A 108 9.81 2.47 -11.86
C THR A 108 10.97 1.53 -11.54
N ASP A 109 10.68 0.28 -11.20
CA ASP A 109 11.67 -0.78 -11.03
C ASP A 109 12.23 -1.31 -12.38
N ASP A 110 11.48 -1.14 -13.47
CA ASP A 110 11.94 -1.51 -14.82
C ASP A 110 11.65 -0.41 -15.85
N PRO A 111 12.55 0.56 -16.02
CA PRO A 111 12.44 1.57 -17.08
C PRO A 111 12.38 1.00 -18.49
N SER A 112 12.96 -0.19 -18.71
CA SER A 112 13.04 -0.80 -20.03
C SER A 112 11.69 -1.32 -20.54
N ALA A 113 10.77 -1.62 -19.62
CA ALA A 113 9.41 -2.06 -19.95
C ALA A 113 8.64 -1.07 -20.85
N TYR A 114 9.06 0.20 -20.84
CA TYR A 114 8.41 1.27 -21.62
C TYR A 114 9.04 1.54 -22.98
N ASN A 115 10.17 0.89 -23.30
CA ASN A 115 10.91 1.13 -24.55
C ASN A 115 10.10 0.70 -25.80
N SER A 116 9.18 -0.25 -25.66
CA SER A 116 8.32 -0.73 -26.72
C SER A 116 7.13 0.20 -27.02
N ILE A 117 6.85 1.16 -26.13
CA ILE A 117 5.72 2.05 -26.28
C ILE A 117 6.09 3.20 -27.22
N GLU A 118 5.25 3.39 -28.25
CA GLU A 118 5.44 4.43 -29.25
C GLU A 118 5.53 5.82 -28.62
N LYS A 119 6.53 6.61 -29.02
CA LYS A 119 6.78 7.95 -28.46
C LYS A 119 5.59 8.91 -28.62
N SER A 120 4.80 8.75 -29.66
CA SER A 120 3.58 9.54 -29.92
C SER A 120 2.51 9.38 -28.85
N ARG A 121 2.54 8.26 -28.11
CA ARG A 121 1.61 8.01 -27.02
C ARG A 121 1.90 8.82 -25.77
N TRP A 122 3.13 9.23 -25.56
CA TRP A 122 3.57 9.99 -24.40
C TRP A 122 3.41 11.49 -24.53
N ALA A 123 3.36 12.21 -23.40
CA ALA A 123 3.57 13.65 -23.41
C ALA A 123 4.99 13.97 -23.87
N LYS A 124 5.17 15.15 -24.49
CA LYS A 124 6.52 15.60 -24.92
C LYS A 124 7.45 15.75 -23.70
N ASN A 125 8.73 15.39 -23.91
CA ASN A 125 9.79 15.49 -22.90
C ASN A 125 9.54 14.65 -21.64
N GLN A 126 8.96 13.46 -21.79
CA GLN A 126 8.76 12.53 -20.70
C GLN A 126 10.10 11.97 -20.21
N ILE A 127 10.30 11.96 -18.91
CA ILE A 127 11.47 11.40 -18.23
C ILE A 127 11.04 10.15 -17.47
N ILE A 128 11.74 9.05 -17.72
CA ILE A 128 11.56 7.78 -16.99
C ILE A 128 12.89 7.43 -16.34
N MET A 129 12.89 7.21 -15.02
CA MET A 129 14.07 6.93 -14.20
C MET A 129 13.88 5.60 -13.45
N HIS A 130 14.99 4.99 -13.03
CA HIS A 130 14.90 3.88 -12.10
C HIS A 130 14.42 4.34 -10.72
N ARG A 131 13.69 3.48 -9.99
CA ARG A 131 13.14 3.82 -8.67
C ARG A 131 14.20 4.24 -7.65
N ASP A 132 15.43 3.75 -7.79
CA ASP A 132 16.53 4.09 -6.88
C ASP A 132 16.95 5.57 -7.00
N ASP A 133 16.62 6.21 -8.14
CA ASP A 133 16.87 7.62 -8.39
C ASP A 133 15.73 8.53 -7.89
N ILE A 134 14.78 7.99 -7.08
CA ILE A 134 13.60 8.73 -6.63
C ILE A 134 13.93 10.02 -5.87
N ILE A 135 15.05 10.05 -5.16
CA ILE A 135 15.50 11.24 -4.42
C ILE A 135 15.92 12.33 -5.39
N GLU A 136 16.68 11.96 -6.45
CA GLU A 136 17.11 12.90 -7.47
C GLU A 136 15.91 13.43 -8.28
N ALA A 137 14.97 12.54 -8.64
CA ALA A 137 13.73 12.94 -9.28
C ALA A 137 12.93 13.96 -8.43
N GLN A 138 12.86 13.76 -7.11
CA GLN A 138 12.18 14.70 -6.22
C GLN A 138 12.93 16.06 -6.14
N LYS A 139 14.26 16.07 -6.08
CA LYS A 139 15.05 17.30 -6.09
C LYS A 139 14.84 18.09 -7.38
N GLU A 140 14.84 17.39 -8.52
CA GLU A 140 14.62 17.97 -9.83
C GLU A 140 13.21 18.58 -9.97
N LEU A 141 12.19 17.89 -9.49
CA LEU A 141 10.81 18.40 -9.50
C LEU A 141 10.62 19.58 -8.56
N LYS A 142 11.21 19.53 -7.36
CA LYS A 142 11.17 20.64 -6.39
C LYS A 142 11.77 21.93 -6.93
N ALA A 143 12.78 21.85 -7.78
CA ALA A 143 13.45 23.04 -8.34
C ALA A 143 12.57 23.77 -9.39
N VAL A 144 11.51 23.13 -9.90
CA VAL A 144 10.63 23.69 -10.92
C VAL A 144 9.46 24.40 -10.25
N LYS A 145 9.34 25.72 -10.40
CA LYS A 145 8.23 26.50 -9.86
C LYS A 145 6.89 26.12 -10.49
N GLY A 146 5.84 26.04 -9.65
CA GLY A 146 4.50 25.61 -10.01
C GLY A 146 4.25 24.15 -9.66
N VAL A 147 3.16 23.58 -10.18
CA VAL A 147 2.76 22.20 -9.92
C VAL A 147 3.59 21.24 -10.77
N THR A 148 4.22 20.27 -10.12
CA THR A 148 4.96 19.18 -10.75
C THR A 148 4.43 17.84 -10.28
N VAL A 149 4.72 16.76 -11.01
CA VAL A 149 4.24 15.42 -10.66
C VAL A 149 5.35 14.38 -10.76
N LEU A 150 5.50 13.58 -9.72
CA LEU A 150 6.23 12.33 -9.73
C LEU A 150 5.23 11.19 -9.82
N ILE A 151 5.29 10.38 -10.85
CA ILE A 151 4.52 9.13 -10.94
C ILE A 151 5.45 8.00 -10.52
N HIS A 152 5.13 7.32 -9.42
CA HIS A 152 5.87 6.15 -8.99
C HIS A 152 5.11 4.89 -9.41
N ASP A 153 5.55 4.26 -10.50
CA ASP A 153 4.94 3.03 -11.03
C ASP A 153 5.56 1.81 -10.34
N GLN A 154 4.82 1.28 -9.37
CA GLN A 154 5.22 0.11 -8.60
C GLN A 154 3.98 -0.66 -8.17
N SER A 155 3.93 -1.96 -8.50
CA SER A 155 2.82 -2.82 -8.08
C SER A 155 2.70 -2.88 -6.56
N CYS A 156 1.45 -2.88 -6.06
CA CYS A 156 1.20 -3.07 -4.63
C CYS A 156 1.71 -4.45 -4.18
N ALA A 157 2.59 -4.46 -3.19
CA ALA A 157 3.20 -5.68 -2.65
C ALA A 157 2.16 -6.70 -2.14
N ALA A 158 1.09 -6.23 -1.50
CA ALA A 158 0.02 -7.10 -1.02
C ALA A 158 -0.77 -7.72 -2.18
N ASN A 159 -1.07 -6.94 -3.23
CA ASN A 159 -1.73 -7.45 -4.43
C ASN A 159 -0.83 -8.43 -5.17
N LEU A 160 0.44 -8.10 -5.35
CA LEU A 160 1.40 -9.00 -6.02
C LEU A 160 1.50 -10.36 -5.32
N ARG A 161 1.49 -10.39 -3.97
CA ARG A 161 1.43 -11.65 -3.21
C ARG A 161 0.15 -12.45 -3.46
N ARG A 162 -1.01 -11.77 -3.56
CA ARG A 162 -2.28 -12.44 -3.90
C ARG A 162 -2.25 -13.03 -5.30
N LEU A 163 -1.76 -12.28 -6.28
CA LEU A 163 -1.63 -12.72 -7.67
C LEU A 163 -0.68 -13.92 -7.80
N ARG A 164 0.45 -13.90 -7.08
CA ARG A 164 1.39 -15.04 -7.02
C ARG A 164 0.73 -16.28 -6.43
N LYS A 165 -0.01 -16.14 -5.30
CA LYS A 165 -0.76 -17.27 -4.71
C LYS A 165 -1.81 -17.86 -5.65
N ARG A 166 -2.37 -17.07 -6.56
CA ARG A 166 -3.34 -17.50 -7.58
C ARG A 166 -2.67 -18.02 -8.85
N GLY A 167 -1.34 -17.99 -8.95
CA GLY A 167 -0.60 -18.39 -10.14
C GLY A 167 -0.73 -17.44 -11.34
N LEU A 168 -1.24 -16.22 -11.11
CA LEU A 168 -1.46 -15.22 -12.17
C LEU A 168 -0.20 -14.43 -12.51
N VAL A 169 0.78 -14.41 -11.61
CA VAL A 169 2.08 -13.74 -11.79
C VAL A 169 3.19 -14.68 -11.36
N HIS A 170 4.31 -14.60 -12.07
CA HIS A 170 5.48 -15.42 -11.77
C HIS A 170 5.96 -15.20 -10.33
N GLU A 171 6.20 -16.29 -9.62
CA GLU A 171 6.79 -16.27 -8.30
C GLU A 171 8.29 -16.52 -8.38
N PRO A 172 9.14 -15.56 -7.91
CA PRO A 172 10.58 -15.78 -7.87
C PRO A 172 10.95 -17.01 -7.06
N LYS A 173 11.80 -17.89 -7.62
CA LYS A 173 12.20 -19.14 -6.96
C LYS A 173 13.12 -18.90 -5.77
N GLU A 174 13.92 -17.84 -5.81
CA GLU A 174 14.87 -17.53 -4.75
C GLU A 174 14.16 -17.09 -3.46
N ARG A 175 14.70 -17.53 -2.34
CA ARG A 175 14.32 -17.11 -0.98
C ARG A 175 15.55 -16.57 -0.30
N ILE A 176 15.37 -15.47 0.42
CA ILE A 176 16.43 -14.88 1.21
C ILE A 176 16.26 -15.27 2.67
N PHE A 177 17.34 -15.75 3.26
CA PHE A 177 17.44 -16.05 4.69
C PHE A 177 18.62 -15.29 5.29
N ILE A 178 18.57 -15.06 6.60
CA ILE A 178 19.68 -14.54 7.37
C ILE A 178 20.18 -15.66 8.27
N ASN A 179 21.48 -15.97 8.18
CA ASN A 179 22.13 -16.89 9.11
C ASN A 179 22.34 -16.18 10.45
N GLU A 180 21.56 -16.59 11.45
CA GLU A 180 21.60 -16.00 12.80
C GLU A 180 22.95 -16.16 13.49
N ALA A 181 23.69 -17.22 13.18
CA ALA A 181 25.03 -17.44 13.73
C ALA A 181 26.08 -16.44 13.20
N VAL A 182 25.88 -15.91 12.00
CA VAL A 182 26.74 -14.92 11.34
C VAL A 182 26.24 -13.50 11.55
N CYS A 183 24.93 -13.32 11.74
CA CYS A 183 24.31 -12.01 11.93
C CYS A 183 24.80 -11.32 13.20
N GLU A 184 25.32 -10.11 13.09
CA GLU A 184 25.76 -9.30 14.23
C GLU A 184 24.63 -8.48 14.87
N GLY A 185 23.43 -8.48 14.29
CA GLY A 185 22.29 -7.73 14.80
C GLY A 185 22.40 -6.21 14.62
N CYS A 186 23.27 -5.75 13.72
CA CYS A 186 23.53 -4.31 13.47
C CYS A 186 22.32 -3.53 12.95
N GLY A 187 21.35 -4.21 12.29
CA GLY A 187 20.13 -3.58 11.76
C GLY A 187 20.29 -2.89 10.41
N ASP A 188 21.48 -2.86 9.81
CA ASP A 188 21.75 -2.17 8.54
C ASP A 188 20.85 -2.63 7.40
N CYS A 189 20.55 -3.94 7.33
CA CYS A 189 19.61 -4.50 6.34
C CYS A 189 18.20 -3.90 6.45
N GLY A 190 17.73 -3.62 7.66
CA GLY A 190 16.45 -2.96 7.89
C GLY A 190 16.45 -1.49 7.45
N VAL A 191 17.55 -0.78 7.73
CA VAL A 191 17.71 0.63 7.33
C VAL A 191 17.78 0.76 5.81
N LYS A 192 18.54 -0.11 5.14
CA LYS A 192 18.70 -0.07 3.68
C LYS A 192 17.45 -0.48 2.92
N SER A 193 16.78 -1.54 3.34
CA SER A 193 15.60 -2.05 2.65
C SER A 193 14.30 -1.38 3.06
N ASN A 194 14.25 -0.81 4.27
CA ASN A 194 13.01 -0.32 4.90
C ASN A 194 11.85 -1.33 4.78
N CYS A 195 12.16 -2.62 4.90
CA CYS A 195 11.26 -3.72 4.60
C CYS A 195 10.65 -4.31 5.87
N LEU A 196 9.33 -4.46 5.89
CA LEU A 196 8.59 -5.04 7.02
C LEU A 196 8.94 -6.52 7.29
N SER A 197 9.47 -7.23 6.29
CA SER A 197 9.88 -8.63 6.44
C SER A 197 11.22 -8.80 7.14
N VAL A 198 12.01 -7.74 7.24
CA VAL A 198 13.26 -7.71 8.00
C VAL A 198 12.91 -7.45 9.46
N GLN A 199 12.88 -8.50 10.26
CA GLN A 199 12.38 -8.47 11.63
C GLN A 199 13.45 -8.87 12.66
N PRO A 200 13.44 -8.26 13.86
CA PRO A 200 14.31 -8.70 14.93
C PRO A 200 13.87 -10.05 15.50
N ILE A 201 14.84 -10.89 15.81
CA ILE A 201 14.65 -12.14 16.56
C ILE A 201 15.55 -12.16 17.78
N LYS A 202 15.05 -12.70 18.91
CA LYS A 202 15.86 -12.96 20.11
C LYS A 202 16.45 -14.36 20.02
N THR A 203 17.76 -14.47 20.15
CA THR A 203 18.49 -15.71 20.18
C THR A 203 19.30 -15.84 21.50
N GLU A 204 19.89 -16.98 21.76
CA GLU A 204 20.81 -17.16 22.88
C GLU A 204 22.05 -16.24 22.79
N TYR A 205 22.41 -15.81 21.59
CA TYR A 205 23.49 -14.85 21.33
C TYR A 205 23.03 -13.39 21.22
N GLY A 206 21.88 -13.06 21.80
CA GLY A 206 21.31 -11.73 21.77
C GLY A 206 20.36 -11.51 20.64
N ARG A 207 20.09 -10.22 20.33
CA ARG A 207 19.17 -9.81 19.27
C ARG A 207 19.82 -9.95 17.89
N LYS A 208 19.20 -10.70 17.03
CA LYS A 208 19.59 -10.91 15.63
C LYS A 208 18.47 -10.43 14.68
N THR A 209 18.64 -10.65 13.40
CA THR A 209 17.65 -10.29 12.38
C THR A 209 17.27 -11.53 11.59
N GLN A 210 16.00 -11.64 11.22
CA GLN A 210 15.46 -12.69 10.35
C GLN A 210 14.63 -12.09 9.22
N ILE A 211 14.40 -12.87 8.16
CA ILE A 211 13.43 -12.54 7.12
C ILE A 211 12.16 -13.35 7.36
N ASP A 212 11.06 -12.65 7.65
CA ASP A 212 9.74 -13.25 7.71
C ASP A 212 9.26 -13.62 6.29
N GLN A 213 9.35 -14.91 5.95
CA GLN A 213 9.08 -15.42 4.61
C GLN A 213 7.63 -15.15 4.14
N PRO A 214 6.60 -15.27 4.98
CA PRO A 214 5.23 -14.98 4.60
C PRO A 214 4.98 -13.55 4.14
N SER A 215 5.66 -12.57 4.73
CA SER A 215 5.53 -11.15 4.39
C SER A 215 6.52 -10.67 3.33
N CYS A 216 7.51 -11.50 2.96
CA CYS A 216 8.56 -11.12 2.01
C CYS A 216 8.01 -10.83 0.62
N ASN A 217 8.33 -9.66 0.07
CA ASN A 217 7.94 -9.24 -1.28
C ASN A 217 8.81 -9.83 -2.38
N LYS A 218 9.98 -10.39 -2.04
CA LYS A 218 10.97 -10.92 -2.98
C LYS A 218 11.46 -9.90 -3.99
N ASP A 219 11.66 -8.67 -3.52
CA ASP A 219 12.28 -7.57 -4.29
C ASP A 219 13.80 -7.49 -4.07
N TYR A 220 14.29 -8.27 -3.10
CA TYR A 220 15.73 -8.44 -2.80
C TYR A 220 16.49 -7.19 -2.35
N SER A 221 15.83 -6.06 -2.15
CA SER A 221 16.47 -4.82 -1.70
C SER A 221 17.25 -4.94 -0.39
N CYS A 222 16.92 -5.93 0.45
CA CYS A 222 17.63 -6.19 1.70
C CYS A 222 19.06 -6.72 1.49
N VAL A 223 19.40 -7.28 0.32
CA VAL A 223 20.76 -7.83 0.04
C VAL A 223 21.72 -6.80 -0.54
N ASP A 224 21.27 -5.60 -0.88
CA ASP A 224 22.12 -4.52 -1.43
C ASP A 224 23.20 -4.04 -0.44
N GLY A 225 23.08 -4.45 0.83
CA GLY A 225 24.02 -4.17 1.90
C GLY A 225 25.30 -5.02 1.91
N ASN A 226 25.46 -6.00 1.02
CA ASN A 226 26.60 -6.93 0.97
C ASN A 226 26.92 -7.62 2.32
N CYS A 227 25.92 -7.90 3.13
CA CYS A 227 26.10 -8.52 4.43
C CYS A 227 26.37 -10.04 4.27
N PRO A 228 27.43 -10.60 4.92
CA PRO A 228 27.80 -12.02 4.78
C PRO A 228 26.78 -12.97 5.42
N SER A 229 25.86 -12.49 6.23
CA SER A 229 24.84 -13.33 6.87
C SER A 229 23.68 -13.69 5.93
N PHE A 230 23.55 -13.04 4.76
CA PHE A 230 22.50 -13.35 3.80
C PHE A 230 22.77 -14.65 3.04
N ILE A 231 21.76 -15.50 2.95
CA ILE A 231 21.78 -16.76 2.21
C ILE A 231 20.66 -16.74 1.20
N LYS A 232 20.98 -16.99 -0.07
CA LYS A 232 20.02 -17.27 -1.14
C LYS A 232 19.74 -18.77 -1.19
N VAL A 233 18.48 -19.15 -1.05
CA VAL A 233 18.02 -20.53 -1.14
C VAL A 233 17.08 -20.68 -2.32
N ILE A 234 17.35 -21.65 -3.17
CA ILE A 234 16.46 -22.08 -4.24
C ILE A 234 15.81 -23.39 -3.79
N PRO A 235 14.51 -23.39 -3.42
CA PRO A 235 13.81 -24.62 -3.06
C PRO A 235 13.87 -25.64 -4.19
N SER A 236 14.02 -26.91 -3.87
CA SER A 236 13.90 -27.97 -4.88
C SER A 236 12.45 -28.03 -5.38
N GLU A 237 12.24 -28.44 -6.64
CA GLU A 237 10.89 -28.57 -7.24
C GLU A 237 10.05 -29.68 -6.59
N LYS A 238 10.67 -30.54 -5.81
CA LYS A 238 9.99 -31.54 -4.97
C LYS A 238 9.57 -30.89 -3.64
N GLU A 239 8.60 -29.99 -3.69
CA GLU A 239 7.82 -29.72 -2.49
C GLU A 239 6.95 -30.95 -2.22
N ASP A 240 7.32 -31.73 -1.22
CA ASP A 240 6.34 -32.51 -0.49
C ASP A 240 5.36 -31.48 0.11
N LYS A 241 4.27 -31.26 -0.61
CA LYS A 241 3.10 -30.61 -0.01
C LYS A 241 2.71 -31.53 1.14
N ARG A 242 3.26 -31.25 2.33
CA ARG A 242 2.76 -31.87 3.56
C ARG A 242 1.29 -31.53 3.58
N ALA A 243 0.48 -32.51 3.17
CA ALA A 243 -0.96 -32.39 3.29
C ALA A 243 -1.21 -31.95 4.73
N LEU A 244 -1.77 -30.78 4.92
CA LEU A 244 -2.22 -30.36 6.25
C LEU A 244 -2.99 -31.58 6.79
N PRO A 245 -2.65 -32.04 8.01
CA PRO A 245 -3.35 -33.18 8.57
C PRO A 245 -4.85 -32.87 8.49
N ASN A 246 -5.59 -33.77 7.88
CA ASN A 246 -7.03 -33.64 7.72
C ASN A 246 -7.62 -33.73 9.13
N ILE A 247 -7.70 -32.58 9.81
CA ILE A 247 -8.21 -32.49 11.18
C ILE A 247 -9.72 -32.66 11.10
N ASN A 248 -10.17 -33.90 11.12
CA ASN A 248 -11.58 -34.27 11.13
C ASN A 248 -12.09 -34.07 12.57
N ILE A 249 -12.34 -32.82 12.94
CA ILE A 249 -12.96 -32.50 14.21
C ILE A 249 -14.45 -32.80 14.07
N LYS A 250 -14.90 -33.90 14.67
CA LYS A 250 -16.34 -34.16 14.78
C LYS A 250 -16.97 -33.03 15.60
N ALA A 251 -18.02 -32.40 15.09
CA ALA A 251 -18.74 -31.31 15.80
C ALA A 251 -19.11 -31.68 17.26
N SER A 252 -19.38 -32.95 17.50
CA SER A 252 -19.65 -33.49 18.87
C SER A 252 -18.45 -33.42 19.84
N LYS A 253 -17.24 -33.16 19.37
CA LYS A 253 -16.02 -33.04 20.22
C LYS A 253 -15.69 -31.58 20.53
N ILE A 254 -16.40 -30.63 19.94
CA ILE A 254 -16.21 -29.20 20.24
C ILE A 254 -16.97 -28.91 21.52
N PRO A 255 -16.31 -28.48 22.60
CA PRO A 255 -17.01 -28.15 23.83
C PRO A 255 -17.97 -26.98 23.58
N GLU A 256 -19.19 -27.09 24.13
CA GLU A 256 -20.17 -26.01 24.10
C GLU A 256 -19.53 -24.75 24.71
N PRO A 257 -19.66 -23.58 24.06
CA PRO A 257 -19.15 -22.34 24.60
C PRO A 257 -19.87 -21.98 25.90
N LYS A 258 -19.16 -21.48 26.89
CA LYS A 258 -19.79 -20.98 28.14
C LYS A 258 -20.75 -19.86 27.82
N LYS A 259 -22.03 -20.05 28.09
CA LYS A 259 -23.06 -19.00 27.93
C LYS A 259 -22.82 -17.91 28.97
N LEU A 260 -22.68 -16.68 28.51
CA LEU A 260 -22.65 -15.52 29.40
C LEU A 260 -24.08 -15.23 29.88
N ASN A 261 -24.31 -15.32 31.17
CA ASN A 261 -25.60 -14.91 31.81
C ASN A 261 -25.69 -13.37 31.95
N ALA A 262 -25.25 -12.64 30.93
CA ALA A 262 -25.32 -11.19 30.93
C ALA A 262 -26.59 -10.72 30.22
N LYS A 263 -27.29 -9.75 30.84
CA LYS A 263 -28.45 -9.08 30.19
C LYS A 263 -28.06 -8.26 28.97
N ILE A 264 -26.82 -7.78 28.91
CA ILE A 264 -26.25 -6.96 27.82
C ILE A 264 -24.89 -7.54 27.49
N GLY A 265 -24.63 -7.78 26.22
CA GLY A 265 -23.32 -8.18 25.67
C GLY A 265 -22.81 -7.12 24.71
N ASN A 266 -21.56 -6.71 24.86
CA ASN A 266 -20.88 -5.86 23.91
C ASN A 266 -19.83 -6.69 23.16
N ILE A 267 -19.86 -6.65 21.82
CA ILE A 267 -18.89 -7.31 20.95
C ILE A 267 -18.12 -6.21 20.22
N PHE A 268 -16.80 -6.21 20.34
CA PHE A 268 -15.94 -5.29 19.66
C PHE A 268 -15.02 -6.05 18.69
N MET A 269 -15.19 -5.81 17.39
CA MET A 269 -14.44 -6.48 16.33
C MET A 269 -13.55 -5.50 15.63
N LEU A 270 -12.28 -5.86 15.45
CA LEU A 270 -11.28 -5.07 14.76
C LEU A 270 -10.79 -5.81 13.52
N GLY A 271 -10.61 -5.08 12.43
CA GLY A 271 -10.04 -5.63 11.21
C GLY A 271 -9.64 -4.53 10.23
N ILE A 272 -8.73 -4.89 9.34
CA ILE A 272 -8.32 -4.01 8.23
C ILE A 272 -9.34 -4.18 7.10
N GLY A 273 -9.58 -3.14 6.30
CA GLY A 273 -10.44 -3.21 5.12
C GLY A 273 -10.14 -4.43 4.23
N GLY A 274 -11.17 -5.09 3.74
CA GLY A 274 -11.08 -6.33 2.97
C GLY A 274 -10.91 -7.62 3.79
N THR A 275 -10.99 -7.56 5.14
CA THR A 275 -10.95 -8.75 6.02
C THR A 275 -12.33 -9.32 6.34
N GLY A 276 -13.40 -8.72 5.82
CA GLY A 276 -14.77 -9.19 6.02
C GLY A 276 -15.36 -8.88 7.41
N VAL A 277 -14.79 -7.92 8.16
CA VAL A 277 -15.26 -7.57 9.50
C VAL A 277 -16.71 -7.09 9.48
N VAL A 278 -17.09 -6.28 8.50
CA VAL A 278 -18.46 -5.78 8.33
C VAL A 278 -19.42 -6.94 8.07
N THR A 279 -19.08 -7.86 7.18
CA THR A 279 -19.88 -9.07 6.91
C THR A 279 -20.08 -9.93 8.16
N VAL A 280 -19.01 -10.12 8.94
CA VAL A 280 -19.11 -10.87 10.21
C VAL A 280 -20.02 -10.14 11.20
N ASN A 281 -19.93 -8.81 11.30
CA ASN A 281 -20.82 -8.01 12.12
C ASN A 281 -22.29 -8.18 11.70
N GLN A 282 -22.59 -8.11 10.41
CA GLN A 282 -23.93 -8.33 9.87
C GLN A 282 -24.46 -9.73 10.20
N ILE A 283 -23.64 -10.77 10.01
CA ILE A 283 -24.03 -12.17 10.32
C ILE A 283 -24.38 -12.31 11.81
N ILE A 284 -23.53 -11.81 12.71
CA ILE A 284 -23.74 -11.91 14.16
C ILE A 284 -24.99 -11.10 14.57
N SER A 285 -25.15 -9.90 14.03
CA SER A 285 -26.28 -9.03 14.32
C SER A 285 -27.61 -9.66 13.85
N THR A 286 -27.61 -10.23 12.66
CA THR A 286 -28.78 -10.93 12.11
C THR A 286 -29.10 -12.18 12.92
N ALA A 287 -28.11 -12.97 13.29
CA ALA A 287 -28.33 -14.15 14.14
C ALA A 287 -28.92 -13.77 15.49
N ALA A 288 -28.40 -12.74 16.14
CA ALA A 288 -28.95 -12.26 17.42
C ALA A 288 -30.37 -11.70 17.27
N PHE A 289 -30.68 -11.02 16.17
CA PHE A 289 -32.03 -10.55 15.88
C PHE A 289 -33.01 -11.72 15.69
N LEU A 290 -32.61 -12.76 14.96
CA LEU A 290 -33.41 -13.98 14.77
C LEU A 290 -33.66 -14.73 16.11
N GLU A 291 -32.77 -14.57 17.08
CA GLU A 291 -32.95 -15.05 18.45
C GLU A 291 -33.81 -14.12 19.34
N ASN A 292 -34.52 -13.16 18.74
CA ASN A 292 -35.36 -12.16 19.44
C ASN A 292 -34.59 -11.28 20.45
N LYS A 293 -33.29 -11.01 20.17
CA LYS A 293 -32.48 -10.09 20.96
C LYS A 293 -32.55 -8.68 20.36
N LYS A 294 -32.56 -7.67 21.23
CA LYS A 294 -32.40 -6.29 20.77
C LYS A 294 -30.94 -6.04 20.36
N VAL A 295 -30.72 -5.72 19.12
CA VAL A 295 -29.37 -5.47 18.54
C VAL A 295 -29.21 -4.01 18.19
N VAL A 296 -28.05 -3.45 18.54
CA VAL A 296 -27.57 -2.16 18.04
C VAL A 296 -26.18 -2.44 17.47
N ALA A 297 -26.05 -2.36 16.16
CA ALA A 297 -24.77 -2.54 15.46
C ALA A 297 -24.30 -1.20 14.91
N LEU A 298 -23.00 -0.94 15.02
CA LEU A 298 -22.34 0.21 14.45
C LEU A 298 -21.07 -0.26 13.75
N ASP A 299 -20.99 -0.01 12.46
CA ASP A 299 -19.77 -0.20 11.69
C ASP A 299 -19.04 1.13 11.60
N GLN A 300 -17.87 1.19 12.23
CA GLN A 300 -16.97 2.32 12.06
C GLN A 300 -15.97 1.98 10.99
N THR A 301 -16.22 2.43 9.77
CA THR A 301 -15.27 2.40 8.66
C THR A 301 -14.17 3.44 8.90
N GLY A 302 -12.99 3.22 8.34
CA GLY A 302 -11.89 4.20 8.45
C GLY A 302 -12.33 5.56 7.93
N LEU A 303 -11.91 6.63 8.59
CA LEU A 303 -12.30 8.02 8.29
C LEU A 303 -12.07 8.43 6.82
N CYS A 304 -11.22 7.73 6.10
CA CYS A 304 -10.88 8.01 4.70
C CYS A 304 -11.47 7.00 3.68
N LEU A 305 -12.23 5.98 4.10
CA LEU A 305 -12.58 4.84 3.26
C LEU A 305 -14.07 4.47 3.33
N LEU A 306 -14.93 5.44 3.59
CA LEU A 306 -16.38 5.21 3.73
C LEU A 306 -17.04 4.54 2.51
N TYR A 307 -16.54 4.79 1.30
CA TYR A 307 -17.08 4.20 0.07
C TYR A 307 -16.51 2.83 -0.29
N THR A 308 -15.46 2.39 0.39
CA THR A 308 -14.73 1.16 0.04
C THR A 308 -15.15 -0.05 0.85
N SER A 309 -15.94 0.11 1.90
CA SER A 309 -16.60 -1.00 2.61
C SER A 309 -17.67 -1.66 1.72
N ASP A 310 -18.35 -0.89 0.88
CA ASP A 310 -19.36 -1.42 -0.04
C ASP A 310 -18.75 -2.24 -1.20
N ALA A 311 -17.59 -1.87 -1.70
CA ALA A 311 -16.95 -2.58 -2.80
C ALA A 311 -16.48 -4.00 -2.43
N ALA A 312 -16.22 -4.28 -1.15
CA ALA A 312 -15.92 -5.64 -0.67
C ALA A 312 -17.17 -6.49 -0.47
N ASP A 313 -18.33 -5.85 -0.22
CA ASP A 313 -19.62 -6.51 0.02
C ASP A 313 -20.39 -6.76 -1.27
N ASP A 314 -20.22 -5.95 -2.32
CA ASP A 314 -20.89 -6.14 -3.62
C ASP A 314 -20.47 -7.42 -4.35
N SER A 315 -19.31 -7.99 -4.04
CA SER A 315 -18.88 -9.29 -4.59
C SER A 315 -19.62 -10.49 -3.97
N LEU A 316 -20.44 -10.29 -2.93
CA LEU A 316 -21.24 -11.32 -2.26
C LEU A 316 -22.72 -11.25 -2.61
N ARG A 317 -23.15 -10.33 -3.47
CA ARG A 317 -24.52 -10.20 -3.98
C ARG A 317 -24.75 -10.96 -5.28
N VAL A 318 -24.18 -12.16 -5.42
CA VAL A 318 -24.50 -13.09 -6.52
C VAL A 318 -25.16 -14.33 -5.95
#